data_814609a146638251bcf893e7e89c658f
#
_entry.id   814609a146638251bcf893e7e89c658f
#
_cell.length_a   1.000
_cell.length_b   1.000
_cell.length_c   1.000
_cell.angle_alpha   90.00
_cell.angle_beta   90.00
_cell.angle_gamma   90.00
#
_symmetry.space_group_name_H-M   'P 1'
#
loop_
_entity.id
_entity.type
_entity.pdbx_description
1 polymer ?
#
loop_
_entity_poly.entity_id
_entity_poly.type
_entity_poly.pdbx_seq_one_letter_code
_entity_poly.pdbx_strand_id
1 'polypeptide(L)'
;MTRLVCTANHGFAPYALEELRRLFPRASFRLIVPGEVFELSAEEGREEVLGKINASEPIFLRHIQPVDRALPITGGADDLAALAAVVRDLSDTFRGRRTAVHIRRKEGTPFPHAVADAKAAADAALREIGAEPAMQSPERILSVFADEEELLIGAGTAEEMLSDWPGGAVRF
;
A
#
# COMPACT_ATOMS: atom_id res chain seq x y z
N MET A 1 -14.97 5.32 -5.78
CA MET A 1 -13.75 5.06 -6.57
C MET A 1 -12.64 4.53 -5.68
N THR A 2 -11.91 3.54 -6.15
CA THR A 2 -10.86 2.89 -5.36
C THR A 2 -9.55 2.89 -6.14
N ARG A 3 -8.46 3.28 -5.47
CA ARG A 3 -7.10 3.20 -5.99
C ARG A 3 -6.32 2.16 -5.21
N LEU A 4 -5.57 1.31 -5.91
CA LEU A 4 -4.69 0.30 -5.32
C LEU A 4 -3.32 0.36 -5.97
N VAL A 5 -2.27 0.25 -5.17
CA VAL A 5 -0.93 -0.03 -5.68
C VAL A 5 -0.77 -1.56 -5.69
N CYS A 6 -0.52 -2.11 -6.86
CA CYS A 6 -0.45 -3.54 -7.10
C CYS A 6 0.97 -3.96 -7.43
N THR A 7 1.43 -5.04 -6.82
CA THR A 7 2.79 -5.54 -6.99
C THR A 7 2.79 -6.97 -7.50
N ALA A 8 3.68 -7.27 -8.43
CA ALA A 8 3.92 -8.61 -8.95
C ALA A 8 5.43 -8.90 -8.88
N ASN A 9 5.82 -10.16 -9.08
CA ASN A 9 7.22 -10.49 -9.27
C ASN A 9 7.73 -9.83 -10.55
N HIS A 10 9.01 -9.51 -10.58
CA HIS A 10 9.62 -8.85 -11.74
C HIS A 10 9.29 -9.61 -13.04
N GLY A 11 8.77 -8.88 -14.01
CA GLY A 11 8.35 -9.42 -15.31
C GLY A 11 6.93 -9.96 -15.35
N PHE A 12 6.24 -10.10 -14.21
CA PHE A 12 4.89 -10.66 -14.16
C PHE A 12 3.77 -9.64 -14.04
N ALA A 13 4.09 -8.34 -13.95
CA ALA A 13 3.05 -7.32 -13.86
C ALA A 13 2.01 -7.37 -14.98
N PRO A 14 2.36 -7.63 -16.26
CA PRO A 14 1.36 -7.76 -17.33
C PRO A 14 0.32 -8.84 -17.06
N TYR A 15 0.74 -9.96 -16.49
CA TYR A 15 -0.17 -11.05 -16.15
C TYR A 15 -1.06 -10.72 -14.96
N ALA A 16 -0.50 -10.07 -13.94
CA ALA A 16 -1.25 -9.59 -12.80
C ALA A 16 -2.29 -8.54 -13.22
N LEU A 17 -1.92 -7.64 -14.13
CA LEU A 17 -2.82 -6.64 -14.67
C LEU A 17 -3.99 -7.30 -15.40
N GLU A 18 -3.75 -8.35 -16.18
CA GLU A 18 -4.81 -9.08 -16.86
C GLU A 18 -5.75 -9.79 -15.88
N GLU A 19 -5.22 -10.33 -14.78
CA GLU A 19 -6.07 -10.90 -13.73
C GLU A 19 -7.06 -9.84 -13.21
N LEU A 20 -6.57 -8.63 -12.97
CA LEU A 20 -7.40 -7.53 -12.46
C LEU A 20 -8.34 -6.97 -13.53
N ARG A 21 -7.91 -6.91 -14.78
CA ARG A 21 -8.76 -6.44 -15.88
C ARG A 21 -9.98 -7.33 -16.06
N ARG A 22 -9.87 -8.62 -15.84
CA ARG A 22 -11.00 -9.56 -15.89
C ARG A 22 -12.01 -9.31 -14.77
N LEU A 23 -11.52 -8.94 -13.59
CA LEU A 23 -12.37 -8.64 -12.45
C LEU A 23 -13.02 -7.26 -12.57
N PHE A 24 -12.29 -6.30 -13.15
CA PHE A 24 -12.71 -4.91 -13.24
C PHE A 24 -12.55 -4.39 -14.67
N PRO A 25 -13.48 -4.75 -15.58
CA PRO A 25 -13.34 -4.39 -17.00
C PRO A 25 -13.30 -2.88 -17.27
N ARG A 26 -13.84 -2.09 -16.36
CA ARG A 26 -13.88 -0.62 -16.51
C ARG A 26 -12.74 0.09 -15.80
N ALA A 27 -11.88 -0.64 -15.10
CA ALA A 27 -10.77 -0.04 -14.38
C ALA A 27 -9.72 0.52 -15.33
N SER A 28 -9.03 1.56 -14.87
CA SER A 28 -7.84 2.08 -15.54
C SER A 28 -6.59 1.65 -14.78
N PHE A 29 -5.46 1.60 -15.50
CA PHE A 29 -4.20 1.14 -14.95
C PHE A 29 -3.09 2.12 -15.31
N ARG A 30 -2.16 2.33 -14.38
CA ARG A 30 -0.98 3.18 -14.59
C ARG A 30 0.25 2.41 -14.13
N LEU A 31 1.23 2.26 -15.04
CA LEU A 31 2.50 1.62 -14.68
C LEU A 31 3.31 2.55 -13.78
N ILE A 32 3.85 2.02 -12.70
CA ILE A 32 4.72 2.76 -11.78
C ILE A 32 6.15 2.28 -11.92
N VAL A 33 6.38 0.97 -11.74
CA VAL A 33 7.68 0.34 -11.97
C VAL A 33 7.48 -0.71 -13.05
N PRO A 34 8.09 -0.55 -14.22
CA PRO A 34 7.89 -1.49 -15.33
C PRO A 34 8.12 -2.95 -14.91
N GLY A 35 7.16 -3.80 -15.22
CA GLY A 35 7.23 -5.23 -14.93
C GLY A 35 6.93 -5.62 -13.48
N GLU A 36 6.77 -4.68 -12.55
CA GLU A 36 6.65 -4.98 -11.11
C GLU A 36 5.49 -4.32 -10.40
N VAL A 37 5.31 -3.01 -10.61
CA VAL A 37 4.33 -2.22 -9.84
C VAL A 37 3.47 -1.39 -10.76
N PHE A 38 2.17 -1.43 -10.50
CA PHE A 38 1.20 -0.61 -11.23
C PHE A 38 0.07 -0.18 -10.29
N GLU A 39 -0.65 0.86 -10.70
CA GLU A 39 -1.82 1.34 -9.98
C GLU A 39 -3.09 0.95 -10.71
N LEU A 40 -4.06 0.43 -9.98
CA LEU A 40 -5.42 0.21 -10.45
C LEU A 40 -6.30 1.33 -9.93
N SER A 41 -7.17 1.85 -10.81
CA SER A 41 -8.24 2.78 -10.42
C SER A 41 -9.56 2.17 -10.89
N ALA A 42 -10.42 1.81 -9.95
CA ALA A 42 -11.71 1.18 -10.20
C ALA A 42 -12.85 2.09 -9.74
N GLU A 43 -13.99 1.99 -10.40
CA GLU A 43 -15.19 2.73 -10.02
C GLU A 43 -15.84 2.19 -8.76
N GLU A 44 -15.69 0.89 -8.52
CA GLU A 44 -16.28 0.19 -7.39
C GLU A 44 -15.68 0.69 -6.06
N GLY A 45 -16.42 0.50 -4.98
CA GLY A 45 -15.97 0.87 -3.64
C GLY A 45 -14.89 -0.06 -3.11
N ARG A 46 -14.18 0.40 -2.07
CA ARG A 46 -13.04 -0.30 -1.48
C ARG A 46 -13.36 -1.75 -1.08
N GLU A 47 -14.45 -1.96 -0.35
CA GLU A 47 -14.82 -3.30 0.12
C GLU A 47 -15.12 -4.26 -1.02
N GLU A 48 -15.80 -3.77 -2.05
CA GLU A 48 -16.11 -4.59 -3.23
C GLU A 48 -14.84 -4.96 -3.98
N VAL A 49 -13.93 -4.00 -4.20
CA VAL A 49 -12.68 -4.24 -4.92
C VAL A 49 -11.81 -5.24 -4.16
N LEU A 50 -11.57 -5.01 -2.88
CA LEU A 50 -10.75 -5.92 -2.07
C LEU A 50 -11.38 -7.30 -1.95
N GLY A 51 -12.69 -7.36 -1.76
CA GLY A 51 -13.42 -8.63 -1.68
C GLY A 51 -13.33 -9.46 -2.95
N LYS A 52 -13.50 -8.85 -4.12
CA LYS A 52 -13.36 -9.54 -5.40
C LYS A 52 -11.96 -10.06 -5.65
N ILE A 53 -10.94 -9.27 -5.34
CA ILE A 53 -9.55 -9.69 -5.52
C ILE A 53 -9.25 -10.88 -4.61
N ASN A 54 -9.59 -10.77 -3.33
CA ASN A 54 -9.35 -11.85 -2.36
C ASN A 54 -10.08 -13.13 -2.74
N ALA A 55 -11.33 -13.03 -3.17
CA ALA A 55 -12.12 -14.19 -3.59
C ALA A 55 -11.58 -14.85 -4.86
N SER A 56 -10.92 -14.11 -5.75
CA SER A 56 -10.38 -14.63 -7.00
C SER A 56 -9.10 -15.46 -6.83
N GLU A 57 -8.45 -15.37 -5.67
CA GLU A 57 -7.17 -16.04 -5.40
C GLU A 57 -6.15 -15.81 -6.53
N PRO A 58 -5.72 -14.55 -6.78
CA PRO A 58 -4.89 -14.24 -7.93
C PRO A 58 -3.55 -14.99 -7.89
N ILE A 59 -3.05 -15.33 -9.07
CA ILE A 59 -1.81 -16.12 -9.21
C ILE A 59 -0.59 -15.22 -9.33
N PHE A 60 -0.67 -14.20 -10.18
CA PHE A 60 0.46 -13.33 -10.48
C PHE A 60 0.52 -12.09 -9.59
N LEU A 61 -0.63 -11.63 -9.13
CA LEU A 61 -0.71 -10.51 -8.19
C LEU A 61 -0.18 -10.96 -6.84
N ARG A 62 0.81 -10.24 -6.30
CA ARG A 62 1.48 -10.62 -5.05
C ARG A 62 1.00 -9.83 -3.85
N HIS A 63 0.79 -8.56 -4.05
CA HIS A 63 0.48 -7.65 -2.97
C HIS A 63 -0.35 -6.50 -3.49
N ILE A 64 -1.30 -6.05 -2.68
CA ILE A 64 -2.09 -4.85 -2.98
C ILE A 64 -2.04 -3.91 -1.79
N GLN A 65 -1.98 -2.63 -2.11
CA GLN A 65 -2.01 -1.56 -1.12
C GLN A 65 -3.13 -0.60 -1.47
N PRO A 66 -4.17 -0.50 -0.62
CA PRO A 66 -5.17 0.55 -0.81
C PRO A 66 -4.53 1.93 -0.70
N VAL A 67 -5.03 2.88 -1.47
CA VAL A 67 -4.61 4.28 -1.39
C VAL A 67 -5.72 5.07 -0.73
N ASP A 68 -5.58 5.31 0.57
CA ASP A 68 -6.55 6.08 1.36
C ASP A 68 -6.24 7.57 1.33
N ARG A 69 -4.95 7.91 1.17
CA ARG A 69 -4.47 9.30 1.02
C ARG A 69 -3.34 9.34 0.00
N ALA A 70 -3.31 10.38 -0.79
CA ALA A 70 -2.22 10.67 -1.70
C ALA A 70 -1.71 12.08 -1.38
N LEU A 71 -0.43 12.20 -1.08
CA LEU A 71 0.21 13.47 -0.71
C LEU A 71 1.26 13.84 -1.75
N PRO A 72 1.28 15.10 -2.24
CA PRO A 72 2.36 15.52 -3.11
C PRO A 72 3.69 15.48 -2.36
N ILE A 73 4.73 14.98 -3.02
CA ILE A 73 6.08 14.97 -2.49
C ILE A 73 6.68 16.36 -2.74
N THR A 74 7.12 17.01 -1.67
CA THR A 74 7.72 18.37 -1.76
C THR A 74 9.22 18.32 -1.99
N GLY A 75 9.86 17.21 -1.62
CA GLY A 75 11.31 17.05 -1.69
C GLY A 75 12.06 17.60 -0.46
N GLY A 76 11.33 17.96 0.60
CA GLY A 76 11.91 18.54 1.80
C GLY A 76 11.53 17.80 3.09
N ALA A 77 11.96 18.37 4.22
CA ALA A 77 11.69 17.80 5.55
C ALA A 77 10.19 17.70 5.87
N ASP A 78 9.38 18.56 5.25
CA ASP A 78 7.93 18.59 5.47
C ASP A 78 7.24 17.29 5.04
N ASP A 79 7.86 16.49 4.18
CA ASP A 79 7.29 15.23 3.72
C ASP A 79 7.12 14.24 4.88
N LEU A 80 8.05 14.20 5.83
CA LEU A 80 7.90 13.35 7.02
C LEU A 80 6.80 13.85 7.95
N ALA A 81 6.70 15.16 8.13
CA ALA A 81 5.63 15.75 8.93
C ALA A 81 4.26 15.49 8.31
N ALA A 82 4.16 15.56 6.99
CA ALA A 82 2.93 15.26 6.26
C ALA A 82 2.51 13.80 6.43
N LEU A 83 3.48 12.88 6.35
CA LEU A 83 3.22 11.46 6.59
C LEU A 83 2.69 11.24 8.02
N ALA A 84 3.33 11.82 9.02
CA ALA A 84 2.89 11.71 10.41
C ALA A 84 1.46 12.27 10.61
N ALA A 85 1.14 13.38 9.94
CA ALA A 85 -0.20 13.96 10.00
C ALA A 85 -1.26 13.02 9.44
N VAL A 86 -0.98 12.31 8.36
CA VAL A 86 -1.90 11.31 7.81
C VAL A 86 -2.12 10.17 8.79
N VAL A 87 -1.08 9.69 9.45
CA VAL A 87 -1.22 8.64 10.47
C VAL A 87 -2.17 9.09 11.58
N ARG A 88 -2.03 10.33 12.03
CA ARG A 88 -2.94 10.91 13.04
C ARG A 88 -4.38 11.00 12.53
N ASP A 89 -4.57 11.38 11.28
CA ASP A 89 -5.90 11.46 10.66
C ASP A 89 -6.56 10.08 10.55
N LEU A 90 -5.77 9.03 10.42
CA LEU A 90 -6.24 7.65 10.35
C LEU A 90 -6.25 6.96 11.72
N SER A 91 -6.24 7.72 12.81
CA SER A 91 -6.14 7.17 14.16
C SER A 91 -7.20 6.13 14.50
N ASP A 92 -8.43 6.27 14.02
CA ASP A 92 -9.49 5.30 14.27
C ASP A 92 -9.20 3.92 13.68
N THR A 93 -8.41 3.88 12.62
CA THR A 93 -8.00 2.62 11.99
C THR A 93 -6.97 1.88 12.84
N PHE A 94 -6.08 2.60 13.50
CA PHE A 94 -4.89 2.01 14.15
C PHE A 94 -4.96 1.94 15.67
N ARG A 95 -5.75 2.81 16.31
CA ARG A 95 -5.77 2.93 17.78
C ARG A 95 -6.06 1.60 18.46
N GLY A 96 -5.23 1.26 19.44
CA GLY A 96 -5.37 0.02 20.20
C GLY A 96 -4.96 -1.25 19.43
N ARG A 97 -4.37 -1.11 18.25
CA ARG A 97 -4.04 -2.26 17.39
C ARG A 97 -2.55 -2.36 17.14
N ARG A 98 -2.08 -3.60 17.04
CA ARG A 98 -0.71 -3.86 16.59
C ARG A 98 -0.63 -3.55 15.10
N THR A 99 0.25 -2.63 14.73
CA THR A 99 0.34 -2.09 13.37
C THR A 99 1.75 -2.21 12.83
N ALA A 100 1.89 -2.87 11.69
CA ALA A 100 3.15 -2.92 10.94
C ALA A 100 3.19 -1.75 9.95
N VAL A 101 4.38 -1.22 9.73
CA VAL A 101 4.62 -0.15 8.75
C VAL A 101 5.46 -0.71 7.61
N HIS A 102 4.91 -0.65 6.41
CA HIS A 102 5.60 -1.04 5.19
C HIS A 102 5.85 0.21 4.34
N ILE A 103 7.11 0.52 4.08
CA ILE A 103 7.48 1.67 3.27
C ILE A 103 8.29 1.20 2.08
N ARG A 104 7.84 1.58 0.91
CA ARG A 104 8.52 1.30 -0.35
C ARG A 104 8.70 2.61 -1.10
N ARG A 105 9.75 2.67 -1.89
CA ARG A 105 10.01 3.84 -2.72
C ARG A 105 10.46 3.41 -4.10
N LYS A 106 9.93 4.08 -5.11
CA LYS A 106 10.37 3.90 -6.48
C LYS A 106 11.78 4.47 -6.64
N GLU A 107 12.62 3.78 -7.42
CA GLU A 107 13.92 4.33 -7.77
C GLU A 107 13.76 5.66 -8.49
N GLY A 108 14.52 6.66 -8.08
CA GLY A 108 14.42 8.01 -8.66
C GLY A 108 13.29 8.87 -8.08
N THR A 109 12.58 8.39 -7.07
CA THR A 109 11.55 9.21 -6.41
C THR A 109 12.16 10.48 -5.81
N PRO A 110 11.48 11.63 -5.88
CA PRO A 110 11.94 12.85 -5.24
C PRO A 110 11.77 12.86 -3.72
N PHE A 111 11.15 11.82 -3.14
CA PHE A 111 11.02 11.69 -1.69
C PHE A 111 12.42 11.55 -1.09
N PRO A 112 12.88 12.54 -0.27
CA PRO A 112 14.31 12.62 0.09
C PRO A 112 14.71 11.79 1.28
N HIS A 113 13.76 11.10 1.93
CA HIS A 113 14.02 10.39 3.18
C HIS A 113 14.28 8.91 2.97
N ALA A 114 15.19 8.36 3.75
CA ALA A 114 15.43 6.92 3.77
C ALA A 114 14.21 6.18 4.33
N VAL A 115 14.03 4.93 3.92
CA VAL A 115 12.95 4.08 4.42
C VAL A 115 12.95 4.01 5.94
N ALA A 116 14.13 3.88 6.56
CA ALA A 116 14.25 3.81 8.01
C ALA A 116 13.74 5.08 8.71
N ASP A 117 14.03 6.25 8.14
CA ASP A 117 13.59 7.52 8.72
C ASP A 117 12.08 7.71 8.58
N ALA A 118 11.52 7.35 7.44
CA ALA A 118 10.10 7.41 7.21
C ALA A 118 9.36 6.43 8.13
N LYS A 119 9.91 5.24 8.30
CA LYS A 119 9.34 4.24 9.22
C LYS A 119 9.38 4.75 10.66
N ALA A 120 10.48 5.34 11.10
CA ALA A 120 10.60 5.90 12.44
C ALA A 120 9.57 7.01 12.69
N ALA A 121 9.34 7.88 11.71
CA ALA A 121 8.33 8.94 11.81
C ALA A 121 6.91 8.36 11.91
N ALA A 122 6.61 7.35 11.11
CA ALA A 122 5.31 6.67 11.14
C ALA A 122 5.11 5.93 12.48
N ASP A 123 6.12 5.21 12.97
CA ASP A 123 6.05 4.50 14.25
C ASP A 123 5.83 5.47 15.41
N ALA A 124 6.50 6.62 15.39
CA ALA A 124 6.31 7.64 16.42
C ALA A 124 4.88 8.19 16.41
N ALA A 125 4.32 8.46 15.25
CA ALA A 125 2.95 8.93 15.12
C ALA A 125 1.94 7.85 15.56
N LEU A 126 2.20 6.58 15.25
CA LEU A 126 1.38 5.47 15.72
C LEU A 126 1.34 5.39 17.25
N ARG A 127 2.50 5.55 17.91
CA ARG A 127 2.54 5.56 19.38
C ARG A 127 1.75 6.72 19.96
N GLU A 128 1.82 7.90 19.36
CA GLU A 128 1.07 9.08 19.79
C GLU A 128 -0.44 8.82 19.79
N ILE A 129 -0.95 8.09 18.82
CA ILE A 129 -2.39 7.81 18.69
C ILE A 129 -2.84 6.56 19.44
N GLY A 130 -1.94 5.90 20.17
CA GLY A 130 -2.29 4.72 20.95
C GLY A 130 -2.28 3.42 20.17
N ALA A 131 -1.60 3.38 19.02
CA ALA A 131 -1.33 2.14 18.31
C ALA A 131 0.00 1.55 18.79
N GLU A 132 0.17 0.25 18.60
CA GLU A 132 1.40 -0.45 18.97
C GLU A 132 2.15 -0.86 17.68
N PRO A 133 3.31 -0.26 17.39
CA PRO A 133 4.13 -0.72 16.27
C PRO A 133 4.54 -2.18 16.47
N ALA A 134 4.32 -3.02 15.46
CA ALA A 134 4.61 -4.44 15.52
C ALA A 134 5.05 -4.95 14.16
N MET A 135 6.00 -5.89 14.15
CA MET A 135 6.50 -6.49 12.92
C MET A 135 5.88 -7.86 12.63
N GLN A 136 5.43 -8.55 13.67
CA GLN A 136 4.87 -9.90 13.53
C GLN A 136 3.39 -9.92 13.86
N SER A 137 2.64 -10.66 13.05
CA SER A 137 1.18 -10.84 13.22
C SER A 137 0.45 -9.53 13.49
N PRO A 138 0.62 -8.52 12.63
CA PRO A 138 -0.04 -7.23 12.84
C PRO A 138 -1.55 -7.37 12.61
N GLU A 139 -2.32 -6.59 13.37
CA GLU A 139 -3.75 -6.47 13.16
C GLU A 139 -4.07 -5.49 12.04
N ARG A 140 -3.17 -4.51 11.82
CA ARG A 140 -3.25 -3.54 10.72
C ARG A 140 -1.90 -3.36 10.07
N ILE A 141 -1.93 -2.97 8.82
CA ILE A 141 -0.73 -2.59 8.07
C ILE A 141 -0.93 -1.17 7.55
N LEU A 142 0.03 -0.32 7.84
CA LEU A 142 0.16 0.99 7.22
C LEU A 142 1.18 0.86 6.09
N SER A 143 0.74 1.06 4.86
CA SER A 143 1.61 0.98 3.69
C SER A 143 1.79 2.34 3.06
N VAL A 144 3.04 2.65 2.72
CA VAL A 144 3.43 3.89 2.06
C VAL A 144 4.26 3.55 0.83
N PHE A 145 3.88 4.11 -0.30
CA PHE A 145 4.65 3.98 -1.53
C PHE A 145 4.99 5.36 -2.05
N ALA A 146 6.29 5.65 -2.17
CA ALA A 146 6.77 6.92 -2.75
C ALA A 146 6.98 6.73 -4.25
N ASP A 147 6.11 7.33 -5.06
CA ASP A 147 6.25 7.30 -6.51
C ASP A 147 6.99 8.54 -7.05
N GLU A 148 6.76 8.93 -8.29
CA GLU A 148 7.43 10.08 -8.90
C GLU A 148 6.93 11.42 -8.38
N GLU A 149 5.69 11.49 -7.91
CA GLU A 149 5.04 12.75 -7.55
C GLU A 149 4.40 12.72 -6.17
N GLU A 150 3.97 11.53 -5.72
CA GLU A 150 3.12 11.41 -4.55
C GLU A 150 3.60 10.33 -3.57
N LEU A 151 3.28 10.54 -2.30
CA LEU A 151 3.24 9.48 -1.31
C LEU A 151 1.85 8.86 -1.35
N LEU A 152 1.78 7.58 -1.67
CA LEU A 152 0.53 6.82 -1.69
C LEU A 152 0.43 6.06 -0.37
N ILE A 153 -0.54 6.41 0.45
CA ILE A 153 -0.66 5.92 1.82
C ILE A 153 -1.97 5.18 2.00
N GLY A 154 -1.91 3.99 2.54
CA GLY A 154 -3.10 3.21 2.81
C GLY A 154 -2.96 2.28 4.00
N ALA A 155 -4.10 1.84 4.50
CA ALA A 155 -4.18 0.95 5.64
C ALA A 155 -5.10 -0.22 5.33
N GLY A 156 -4.83 -1.36 5.94
CA GLY A 156 -5.67 -2.54 5.82
C GLY A 156 -5.19 -3.67 6.71
N THR A 157 -5.85 -4.80 6.60
CA THR A 157 -5.40 -6.03 7.24
C THR A 157 -4.42 -6.76 6.32
N ALA A 158 -3.64 -7.67 6.87
CA ALA A 158 -2.75 -8.50 6.09
C ALA A 158 -3.51 -9.32 5.02
N GLU A 159 -4.70 -9.82 5.36
CA GLU A 159 -5.56 -10.54 4.43
C GLU A 159 -6.01 -9.66 3.27
N GLU A 160 -6.51 -8.46 3.54
CA GLU A 160 -6.94 -7.51 2.52
C GLU A 160 -5.81 -7.16 1.55
N MET A 161 -4.58 -7.08 2.05
CA MET A 161 -3.40 -6.72 1.26
C MET A 161 -2.68 -7.92 0.63
N LEU A 162 -3.23 -9.14 0.76
CA LEU A 162 -2.63 -10.39 0.32
C LEU A 162 -1.33 -10.76 1.04
N SER A 163 -1.02 -10.11 2.15
CA SER A 163 0.23 -10.34 2.88
C SER A 163 0.26 -11.68 3.61
N ASP A 164 -0.89 -12.16 4.07
CA ASP A 164 -1.03 -13.43 4.77
C ASP A 164 -1.42 -14.59 3.84
N TRP A 165 -1.58 -14.33 2.56
CA TRP A 165 -2.00 -15.38 1.65
C TRP A 165 -0.92 -16.44 1.53
N PRO A 166 -1.23 -17.71 1.85
CA PRO A 166 -0.22 -18.79 1.84
C PRO A 166 0.50 -18.93 0.50
N GLY A 167 -0.21 -18.80 -0.60
CA GLY A 167 0.38 -18.76 -1.92
C GLY A 167 1.37 -17.62 -2.10
N GLY A 168 1.12 -16.49 -1.46
CA GLY A 168 2.02 -15.35 -1.48
C GLY A 168 3.34 -15.62 -0.79
N ALA A 169 3.29 -16.32 0.33
CA ALA A 169 4.48 -16.65 1.10
C ALA A 169 5.40 -17.67 0.41
N VAL A 170 4.80 -18.57 -0.33
CA VAL A 170 5.54 -19.67 -1.00
C VAL A 170 5.72 -19.46 -2.49
N ARG A 171 5.29 -18.32 -2.97
CA ARG A 171 5.27 -18.05 -4.39
C ARG A 171 6.63 -18.10 -5.01
N PHE A 172 7.60 -18.01 -4.29
CA PHE A 172 8.94 -18.06 -4.83
C PHE A 172 10.00 -17.86 -3.81
#